data_1822efe6412c262dbb16b9f7aaf84e23
#
_entry.id   1822efe6412c262dbb16b9f7aaf84e23
#
_cell.length_a   1.000
_cell.length_b   1.000
_cell.length_c   1.000
_cell.angle_alpha   90.00
_cell.angle_beta   90.00
_cell.angle_gamma   90.00
#
_symmetry.space_group_name_H-M   'P 1'
#
loop_
_entity.id
_entity.type
_entity.pdbx_description
1 polymer ?
#
loop_
_entity_poly.entity_id
_entity_poly.type
_entity_poly.pdbx_seq_one_letter_code
_entity_poly.pdbx_strand_id
1 'polypeptide(L)'
;MLTSINPKLPMRDKSITRDYYINKLNFGEFGSADFEGYLMLERDNIQIHFFEFKDLDPAQNYGQVYIRTDNIDQLYQDFLNSGVSIHPSGHLQSKPWGQREFSLLDPDNNLLTFGQ
;
A
#
# COMPACT_ATOMS: atom_id res chain seq x y z
N MET A 1 11.88 -19.55 -15.57
CA MET A 1 12.18 -18.11 -15.77
C MET A 1 11.41 -17.28 -14.75
N LEU A 2 12.00 -16.20 -14.27
CA LEU A 2 11.32 -15.30 -13.34
C LEU A 2 10.32 -14.44 -14.11
N THR A 3 9.11 -14.22 -13.54
CA THR A 3 8.04 -13.51 -14.26
C THR A 3 7.56 -12.25 -13.53
N SER A 4 7.69 -12.20 -12.23
CA SER A 4 7.26 -11.03 -11.44
C SER A 4 7.83 -11.10 -10.04
N ILE A 5 7.65 -10.03 -9.30
CA ILE A 5 8.00 -9.98 -7.88
C ILE A 5 6.85 -9.27 -7.15
N ASN A 6 6.45 -9.81 -6.01
CA ASN A 6 5.37 -9.22 -5.20
C ASN A 6 5.90 -8.94 -3.80
N PRO A 7 5.72 -7.72 -3.28
CA PRO A 7 6.09 -7.42 -1.90
C PRO A 7 5.20 -8.19 -0.92
N LYS A 8 5.75 -8.51 0.25
CA LYS A 8 5.02 -9.12 1.35
C LYS A 8 5.19 -8.24 2.58
N LEU A 9 4.09 -7.71 3.08
CA LEU A 9 4.07 -6.79 4.20
C LEU A 9 3.33 -7.40 5.39
N PRO A 10 3.71 -7.04 6.63
CA PRO A 10 3.02 -7.56 7.81
C PRO A 10 1.68 -6.87 8.03
N MET A 11 0.73 -7.61 8.59
CA MET A 11 -0.56 -7.09 9.04
C MET A 11 -0.90 -7.72 10.39
N ARG A 12 -1.44 -6.91 11.32
CA ARG A 12 -1.91 -7.44 12.61
C ARG A 12 -3.29 -8.06 12.51
N ASP A 13 -4.13 -7.53 11.63
CA ASP A 13 -5.52 -7.95 11.50
C ASP A 13 -5.93 -7.89 10.03
N LYS A 14 -6.24 -9.06 9.47
CA LYS A 14 -6.57 -9.20 8.05
C LYS A 14 -7.78 -8.36 7.64
N SER A 15 -8.82 -8.31 8.47
CA SER A 15 -10.04 -7.54 8.17
C SER A 15 -9.76 -6.05 8.07
N ILE A 16 -8.96 -5.52 8.99
CA ILE A 16 -8.60 -4.09 9.00
C ILE A 16 -7.77 -3.75 7.77
N THR A 17 -6.79 -4.59 7.44
CA THR A 17 -5.96 -4.39 6.25
C THR A 17 -6.78 -4.46 4.98
N ARG A 18 -7.64 -5.48 4.86
CA ARG A 18 -8.53 -5.63 3.70
C ARG A 18 -9.41 -4.39 3.51
N ASP A 19 -10.07 -3.95 4.57
CA ASP A 19 -10.98 -2.81 4.50
C ASP A 19 -10.26 -1.52 4.09
N TYR A 20 -9.08 -1.29 4.65
CA TYR A 20 -8.31 -0.10 4.31
C TYR A 20 -7.93 -0.07 2.83
N TYR A 21 -7.33 -1.15 2.34
CA TYR A 21 -6.85 -1.18 0.96
C TYR A 21 -8.00 -1.18 -0.05
N ILE A 22 -9.09 -1.86 0.22
CA ILE A 22 -10.24 -1.90 -0.69
C ILE A 22 -11.00 -0.58 -0.68
N ASN A 23 -11.33 -0.07 0.50
CA ASN A 23 -12.20 1.10 0.62
C ASN A 23 -11.47 2.44 0.46
N LYS A 24 -10.21 2.52 0.85
CA LYS A 24 -9.42 3.75 0.78
C LYS A 24 -8.52 3.81 -0.45
N LEU A 25 -7.87 2.70 -0.78
CA LEU A 25 -6.85 2.69 -1.84
C LEU A 25 -7.36 2.05 -3.15
N ASN A 26 -8.61 1.60 -3.16
CA ASN A 26 -9.25 1.03 -4.34
C ASN A 26 -8.54 -0.22 -4.90
N PHE A 27 -8.03 -1.04 -4.00
CA PHE A 27 -7.55 -2.39 -4.34
C PHE A 27 -8.72 -3.37 -4.36
N GLY A 28 -8.52 -4.53 -4.96
CA GLY A 28 -9.43 -5.67 -4.89
C GLY A 28 -8.69 -6.89 -4.37
N GLU A 29 -9.44 -7.92 -3.98
CA GLU A 29 -8.82 -9.18 -3.59
C GLU A 29 -8.36 -9.93 -4.85
N PHE A 30 -7.15 -10.49 -4.77
CA PHE A 30 -6.64 -11.36 -5.81
C PHE A 30 -7.07 -12.80 -5.53
N GLY A 31 -7.73 -13.40 -6.51
CA GLY A 31 -8.22 -14.77 -6.37
C GLY A 31 -9.51 -14.86 -5.57
N SER A 32 -10.01 -16.08 -5.38
CA SER A 32 -11.29 -16.35 -4.72
C SER A 32 -11.15 -17.10 -3.39
N ALA A 33 -9.94 -17.57 -3.06
CA ALA A 33 -9.71 -18.32 -1.83
C ALA A 33 -9.41 -17.37 -0.67
N ASP A 34 -9.93 -17.70 0.51
CA ASP A 34 -9.70 -16.95 1.74
C ASP A 34 -8.75 -17.75 2.63
N PHE A 35 -7.48 -17.38 2.63
CA PHE A 35 -6.46 -18.08 3.41
C PHE A 35 -6.34 -17.46 4.79
N GLU A 36 -6.28 -18.32 5.81
CA GLU A 36 -6.02 -17.86 7.16
C GLU A 36 -4.62 -17.24 7.26
N GLY A 37 -4.56 -16.04 7.81
CA GLY A 37 -3.29 -15.38 8.06
C GLY A 37 -2.56 -14.87 6.82
N TYR A 38 -3.20 -14.88 5.66
CA TYR A 38 -2.60 -14.39 4.43
C TYR A 38 -3.62 -13.64 3.58
N LEU A 39 -3.18 -12.56 2.95
CA LEU A 39 -4.05 -11.72 2.13
C LEU A 39 -3.29 -11.32 0.86
N MET A 40 -3.93 -11.48 -0.29
CA MET A 40 -3.40 -11.02 -1.57
C MET A 40 -4.34 -9.98 -2.15
N LEU A 41 -3.81 -8.81 -2.42
CA LEU A 41 -4.57 -7.70 -2.99
C LEU A 41 -3.95 -7.27 -4.30
N GLU A 42 -4.80 -6.78 -5.21
CA GLU A 42 -4.34 -6.30 -6.50
C GLU A 42 -5.01 -4.98 -6.88
N ARG A 43 -4.31 -4.18 -7.64
CA ARG A 43 -4.85 -3.02 -8.33
C ARG A 43 -4.05 -2.82 -9.61
N ASP A 44 -4.76 -2.65 -10.74
CA ASP A 44 -4.12 -2.53 -12.04
C ASP A 44 -3.18 -3.73 -12.28
N ASN A 45 -1.89 -3.49 -12.49
CA ASN A 45 -0.92 -4.55 -12.80
C ASN A 45 -0.08 -4.97 -11.61
N ILE A 46 -0.43 -4.56 -10.39
CA ILE A 46 0.39 -4.88 -9.23
C ILE A 46 -0.38 -5.72 -8.20
N GLN A 47 0.37 -6.49 -7.43
CA GLN A 47 -0.14 -7.22 -6.27
C GLN A 47 0.71 -6.88 -5.06
N ILE A 48 0.05 -6.79 -3.91
CA ILE A 48 0.71 -6.72 -2.61
C ILE A 48 0.17 -7.86 -1.77
N HIS A 49 1.05 -8.63 -1.17
CA HIS A 49 0.69 -9.72 -0.27
C HIS A 49 0.95 -9.30 1.16
N PHE A 50 0.15 -9.86 2.08
CA PHE A 50 0.25 -9.57 3.51
C PHE A 50 0.28 -10.87 4.28
N PHE A 51 1.14 -10.95 5.27
CA PHE A 51 1.18 -12.07 6.20
C PHE A 51 0.78 -11.59 7.59
N GLU A 52 0.08 -12.42 8.34
CA GLU A 52 -0.37 -12.07 9.67
C GLU A 52 0.79 -12.06 10.66
N PHE A 53 0.89 -10.97 11.40
CA PHE A 53 1.86 -10.78 12.47
C PHE A 53 1.15 -10.06 13.61
N LYS A 54 0.42 -10.82 14.44
CA LYS A 54 -0.48 -10.24 15.46
C LYS A 54 0.24 -9.38 16.48
N ASP A 55 1.47 -9.76 16.84
CA ASP A 55 2.26 -9.08 17.88
C ASP A 55 3.12 -7.94 17.32
N LEU A 56 2.96 -7.57 16.07
CA LEU A 56 3.70 -6.48 15.47
C LEU A 56 3.49 -5.20 16.26
N ASP A 57 4.59 -4.55 16.63
CA ASP A 57 4.55 -3.17 17.12
C ASP A 57 4.69 -2.24 15.89
N PRO A 58 3.64 -1.50 15.51
CA PRO A 58 3.71 -0.63 14.33
C PRO A 58 4.81 0.41 14.41
N ALA A 59 5.18 0.86 15.62
CA ALA A 59 6.28 1.82 15.80
C ALA A 59 7.64 1.22 15.45
N GLN A 60 7.75 -0.10 15.37
CA GLN A 60 8.96 -0.83 15.02
C GLN A 60 8.89 -1.42 13.62
N ASN A 61 7.83 -1.14 12.87
CA ASN A 61 7.68 -1.66 11.51
C ASN A 61 8.37 -0.74 10.50
N TYR A 62 9.31 -1.30 9.77
CA TYR A 62 10.04 -0.60 8.70
C TYR A 62 9.69 -1.15 7.32
N GLY A 63 8.57 -1.86 7.20
CA GLY A 63 8.07 -2.35 5.93
C GLY A 63 7.72 -1.20 5.00
N GLN A 64 8.18 -1.27 3.75
CA GLN A 64 7.90 -0.22 2.78
C GLN A 64 7.95 -0.73 1.35
N VAL A 65 7.20 -0.08 0.49
CA VAL A 65 7.18 -0.36 -0.95
C VAL A 65 7.18 0.95 -1.72
N TYR A 66 7.75 0.91 -2.92
CA TYR A 66 7.71 2.00 -3.87
C TYR A 66 6.87 1.56 -5.07
N ILE A 67 5.79 2.26 -5.31
CA ILE A 67 4.82 1.92 -6.37
C ILE A 67 4.85 3.00 -7.43
N ARG A 68 5.09 2.61 -8.67
CA ARG A 68 5.08 3.55 -9.78
C ARG A 68 3.69 3.67 -10.36
N THR A 69 3.33 4.89 -10.74
CA THR A 69 2.08 5.20 -11.42
C THR A 69 2.37 6.06 -12.64
N ASP A 70 1.47 6.04 -13.60
CA ASP A 70 1.56 6.89 -14.79
C ASP A 70 0.67 8.13 -14.68
N ASN A 71 0.01 8.34 -13.54
CA ASN A 71 -0.84 9.50 -13.30
C ASN A 71 -0.87 9.87 -11.82
N ILE A 72 0.24 10.40 -11.32
CA ILE A 72 0.42 10.68 -9.89
C ILE A 72 -0.55 11.74 -9.38
N ASP A 73 -0.86 12.76 -10.17
CA ASP A 73 -1.75 13.84 -9.73
C ASP A 73 -3.16 13.31 -9.49
N GLN A 74 -3.67 12.50 -10.42
CA GLN A 74 -5.01 11.92 -10.27
C GLN A 74 -5.06 10.93 -9.11
N LEU A 75 -4.04 10.10 -8.98
CA LEU A 75 -3.98 9.12 -7.88
C LEU A 75 -3.99 9.82 -6.52
N TYR A 76 -3.19 10.86 -6.37
CA TYR A 76 -3.12 11.66 -5.14
C TYR A 76 -4.50 12.25 -4.81
N GLN A 77 -5.14 12.85 -5.80
CA GLN A 77 -6.47 13.45 -5.62
C GLN A 77 -7.52 12.39 -5.26
N ASP A 78 -7.47 11.22 -5.90
CA ASP A 78 -8.40 10.13 -5.61
C ASP A 78 -8.26 9.65 -4.16
N PHE A 79 -7.03 9.54 -3.67
CA PHE A 79 -6.80 9.14 -2.28
C PHE A 79 -7.29 10.20 -1.30
N LEU A 80 -7.06 11.49 -1.58
CA LEU A 80 -7.60 12.57 -0.76
C LEU A 80 -9.13 12.51 -0.71
N ASN A 81 -9.76 12.28 -1.86
CA ASN A 81 -11.22 12.19 -1.95
C ASN A 81 -11.78 10.97 -1.20
N SER A 82 -11.00 9.90 -1.10
CA SER A 82 -11.37 8.70 -0.33
C SER A 82 -11.10 8.83 1.18
N GLY A 83 -10.59 9.98 1.62
CA GLY A 83 -10.31 10.21 3.03
C GLY A 83 -9.01 9.58 3.51
N VAL A 84 -8.07 9.32 2.62
CA VAL A 84 -6.75 8.81 2.99
C VAL A 84 -5.96 9.90 3.69
N SER A 85 -5.35 9.56 4.83
CA SER A 85 -4.41 10.44 5.52
C SER A 85 -3.04 10.29 4.90
N ILE A 86 -2.55 11.34 4.28
CA ILE A 86 -1.20 11.38 3.71
C ILE A 86 -0.18 11.52 4.84
N HIS A 87 0.98 10.86 4.70
CA HIS A 87 2.04 10.99 5.70
C HIS A 87 2.41 12.47 5.87
N PRO A 88 2.61 12.95 7.12
CA PRO A 88 2.90 14.37 7.36
C PRO A 88 4.09 14.94 6.58
N SER A 89 5.07 14.10 6.28
CA SER A 89 6.25 14.47 5.48
C SER A 89 6.16 13.97 4.04
N GLY A 90 5.01 13.42 3.65
CA GLY A 90 4.84 12.70 2.37
C GLY A 90 3.84 13.31 1.42
N HIS A 91 3.50 14.59 1.53
CA HIS A 91 2.62 15.22 0.56
C HIS A 91 3.26 15.22 -0.83
N LEU A 92 2.43 15.31 -1.86
CA LEU A 92 2.90 15.26 -3.24
C LEU A 92 3.88 16.41 -3.51
N GLN A 93 5.10 16.05 -3.92
CA GLN A 93 6.18 17.00 -4.19
C GLN A 93 7.20 16.40 -5.14
N SER A 94 7.96 17.28 -5.78
CA SER A 94 9.10 16.86 -6.62
C SER A 94 10.31 16.58 -5.75
N LYS A 95 11.03 15.51 -6.08
CA LYS A 95 12.24 15.10 -5.36
C LYS A 95 13.50 15.40 -6.20
N PRO A 96 14.66 15.55 -5.54
CA PRO A 96 15.91 15.83 -6.25
C PRO A 96 16.31 14.79 -7.30
N TRP A 97 15.82 13.54 -7.14
CA TRP A 97 16.12 12.45 -8.09
C TRP A 97 15.14 12.39 -9.25
N GLY A 98 14.35 13.45 -9.49
CA GLY A 98 13.54 13.58 -10.67
C GLY A 98 12.17 12.93 -10.63
N GLN A 99 11.74 12.47 -9.47
CA GLN A 99 10.42 11.86 -9.28
C GLN A 99 9.49 12.82 -8.55
N ARG A 100 8.21 12.81 -8.91
CA ARG A 100 7.15 13.38 -8.07
C ARG A 100 6.59 12.25 -7.23
N GLU A 101 6.53 12.45 -5.91
CA GLU A 101 6.19 11.38 -4.97
C GLU A 101 5.26 11.87 -3.87
N PHE A 102 4.44 10.94 -3.37
CA PHE A 102 3.77 11.11 -2.09
C PHE A 102 3.77 9.78 -1.34
N SER A 103 3.57 9.83 -0.02
CA SER A 103 3.63 8.65 0.83
C SER A 103 2.48 8.63 1.81
N LEU A 104 2.07 7.41 2.19
CA LEU A 104 1.09 7.17 3.23
C LEU A 104 1.53 5.98 4.09
N LEU A 105 0.95 5.88 5.28
CA LEU A 105 1.11 4.72 6.14
C LEU A 105 -0.19 3.94 6.15
N ASP A 106 -0.09 2.62 6.00
CA ASP A 106 -1.25 1.76 6.15
C ASP A 106 -1.56 1.50 7.64
N PRO A 107 -2.59 0.71 8.00
CA PRO A 107 -2.94 0.50 9.41
C PRO A 107 -1.83 -0.09 10.28
N ASP A 108 -0.84 -0.74 9.69
CA ASP A 108 0.28 -1.35 10.40
C ASP A 108 1.57 -0.55 10.26
N ASN A 109 1.48 0.70 9.78
CA ASN A 109 2.61 1.56 9.49
C ASN A 109 3.54 1.04 8.40
N ASN A 110 3.05 0.19 7.50
CA ASN A 110 3.77 -0.03 6.26
C ASN A 110 3.77 1.27 5.46
N LEU A 111 4.94 1.68 5.00
CA LEU A 111 5.08 2.91 4.22
C LEU A 111 4.89 2.61 2.73
N LEU A 112 3.88 3.20 2.14
CA LEU A 112 3.66 3.14 0.69
C LEU A 112 4.06 4.47 0.09
N THR A 113 5.02 4.44 -0.82
CA THR A 113 5.43 5.62 -1.59
C THR A 113 5.01 5.42 -3.03
N PHE A 114 4.32 6.41 -3.57
CA PHE A 114 3.87 6.41 -4.97
C PHE A 114 4.68 7.45 -5.72
N GLY A 115 5.12 7.10 -6.94
CA GLY A 115 5.99 7.99 -7.70
C GLY A 115 5.76 7.94 -9.20
N GLN A 116 6.09 9.06 -9.84
CA GLN A 116 6.08 9.19 -11.29
C GLN A 116 7.25 10.02 -11.77
#